data_a27a0014dda6e0095b9731297c18bc83
#
_entry.id   a27a0014dda6e0095b9731297c18bc83
#
_cell.length_a   1.000
_cell.length_b   1.000
_cell.length_c   1.000
_cell.angle_alpha   90.00
_cell.angle_beta   90.00
_cell.angle_gamma   90.00
#
_symmetry.space_group_name_H-M   'P 1'
#
loop_
_entity.id
_entity.type
_entity.pdbx_description
1 polymer ?
#
loop_
_entity_poly.entity_id
_entity_poly.type
_entity_poly.pdbx_seq_one_letter_code
_entity_poly.pdbx_strand_id
1 'polypeptide(L)'
;DVDMLVSETGSLLVLDSKMDKTKRINSGSINVFIIGLERVIKSLNDAEIYWKVMYSLPEKKYDTPILLKPKNKENDYLFILDNGRTNMFSMKKQRIVLTCLHCGECKKVCPVYNTVGDVSYNNVFTGPIGNIMLPFFEDISSYKFAPYACLLCGNCEKVCPVLLPLKDLILENRIYLFESKNVDSSDKKRYGTYKTTAISRKKMNRSKFFRKLALKRFLTKPLRKNRKLPELSKTTFNQHYI
;
A
#
# COMPACT_ATOMS: atom_id res chain seq x y z
N ASP A 1 -1.33 10.27 19.07
CA ASP A 1 -0.38 9.46 18.30
C ASP A 1 1.04 9.90 18.58
N VAL A 2 1.94 8.93 18.70
CA VAL A 2 3.38 9.10 18.86
C VAL A 2 4.05 8.70 17.54
N ASP A 3 5.07 9.43 17.13
CA ASP A 3 5.75 9.16 15.86
C ASP A 3 6.78 8.04 15.97
N MET A 4 7.50 7.95 17.10
CA MET A 4 8.44 6.87 17.37
C MET A 4 8.60 6.59 18.88
N LEU A 5 8.98 5.36 19.20
CA LEU A 5 9.40 4.90 20.52
C LEU A 5 10.87 4.47 20.45
N VAL A 6 11.72 5.08 21.26
CA VAL A 6 13.13 4.70 21.40
C VAL A 6 13.26 3.64 22.48
N SER A 7 13.57 2.41 22.12
CA SER A 7 13.56 1.27 23.05
C SER A 7 14.67 1.34 24.11
N GLU A 8 15.84 1.90 23.79
CA GLU A 8 16.95 2.02 24.76
C GLU A 8 16.64 2.97 25.93
N THR A 9 15.79 3.98 25.70
CA THR A 9 15.54 5.03 26.70
C THR A 9 14.07 5.09 27.15
N GLY A 10 13.17 4.36 26.48
CA GLY A 10 11.74 4.49 26.68
C GLY A 10 11.19 5.85 26.24
N SER A 11 11.95 6.65 25.49
CA SER A 11 11.55 7.98 25.08
C SER A 11 10.61 7.94 23.90
N LEU A 12 9.61 8.81 23.91
CA LEU A 12 8.64 8.97 22.84
C LEU A 12 9.00 10.20 22.00
N LEU A 13 9.15 10.03 20.69
CA LEU A 13 9.32 11.12 19.75
C LEU A 13 7.97 11.57 19.23
N VAL A 14 7.68 12.86 19.35
CA VAL A 14 6.44 13.45 18.83
C VAL A 14 6.81 14.60 17.89
N LEU A 15 6.34 14.52 16.66
CA LEU A 15 6.43 15.60 15.68
C LEU A 15 5.18 16.47 15.82
N ASP A 16 5.37 17.68 16.32
CA ASP A 16 4.27 18.58 16.65
C ASP A 16 4.53 19.96 16.06
N SER A 17 3.85 20.28 14.96
CA SER A 17 4.05 21.55 14.23
C SER A 17 3.47 22.78 14.94
N LYS A 18 2.60 22.59 15.93
CA LYS A 18 1.89 23.69 16.62
C LYS A 18 1.99 23.63 18.15
N MET A 19 2.81 22.74 18.69
CA MET A 19 2.90 22.45 20.13
C MET A 19 1.54 22.05 20.80
N ASP A 20 0.54 21.71 20.01
CA ASP A 20 -0.78 21.35 20.51
C ASP A 20 -0.78 20.00 21.25
N LYS A 21 -0.04 19.03 20.70
CA LYS A 21 0.13 17.70 21.32
C LYS A 21 0.85 17.84 22.69
N THR A 22 1.91 18.63 22.71
CA THR A 22 2.71 18.88 23.93
C THR A 22 1.90 19.55 25.02
N LYS A 23 1.09 20.54 24.67
CA LYS A 23 0.19 21.21 25.62
C LYS A 23 -0.81 20.24 26.23
N ARG A 24 -1.41 19.37 25.39
CA ARG A 24 -2.38 18.34 25.85
C ARG A 24 -1.74 17.34 26.81
N ILE A 25 -0.52 16.87 26.52
CA ILE A 25 0.21 15.93 27.38
C ILE A 25 0.51 16.57 28.75
N ASN A 26 0.86 17.83 28.78
CA ASN A 26 1.20 18.53 30.02
C ASN A 26 -0.05 18.92 30.84
N SER A 27 -1.19 19.11 30.22
CA SER A 27 -2.44 19.50 30.88
C SER A 27 -3.33 18.31 31.26
N GLY A 28 -3.07 17.12 30.69
CA GLY A 28 -3.88 15.93 30.95
C GLY A 28 -3.61 15.26 32.29
N SER A 29 -4.65 14.78 32.95
CA SER A 29 -4.57 13.91 34.14
C SER A 29 -4.22 12.47 33.78
N ILE A 30 -4.61 12.02 32.58
CA ILE A 30 -4.33 10.70 32.03
C ILE A 30 -3.81 10.89 30.60
N ASN A 31 -2.67 10.28 30.28
CA ASN A 31 -2.12 10.28 28.94
C ASN A 31 -2.17 8.86 28.34
N VAL A 32 -2.70 8.77 27.14
CA VAL A 32 -2.74 7.53 26.37
C VAL A 32 -1.88 7.72 25.11
N PHE A 33 -0.78 7.01 25.05
CA PHE A 33 0.14 6.99 23.90
C PHE A 33 -0.14 5.76 23.05
N ILE A 34 -0.35 5.96 21.76
CA ILE A 34 -0.62 4.88 20.82
C ILE A 34 0.43 4.92 19.71
N ILE A 35 1.08 3.78 19.44
CA ILE A 35 2.12 3.65 18.44
C ILE A 35 2.04 2.30 17.73
N GLY A 36 2.33 2.26 16.43
CA GLY A 36 2.51 1.00 15.70
C GLY A 36 3.84 0.33 16.02
N LEU A 37 3.88 -1.00 16.04
CA LEU A 37 5.08 -1.78 16.32
C LEU A 37 6.24 -1.43 15.38
N GLU A 38 5.95 -1.08 14.13
CA GLU A 38 6.93 -0.65 13.12
C GLU A 38 7.61 0.69 13.44
N ARG A 39 7.15 1.40 14.45
CA ARG A 39 7.68 2.68 14.90
C ARG A 39 8.56 2.57 16.14
N VAL A 40 8.82 1.35 16.59
CA VAL A 40 9.77 1.08 17.67
C VAL A 40 11.16 1.01 17.07
N ILE A 41 12.03 1.92 17.48
CA ILE A 41 13.41 2.02 17.02
C ILE A 41 14.37 1.77 18.18
N LYS A 42 15.62 1.45 17.87
CA LYS A 42 16.60 1.10 18.89
C LYS A 42 17.11 2.34 19.64
N SER A 43 17.63 3.32 18.90
CA SER A 43 18.44 4.40 19.47
C SER A 43 17.91 5.80 19.10
N LEU A 44 18.39 6.80 19.82
CA LEU A 44 18.13 8.21 19.49
C LEU A 44 18.74 8.62 18.15
N ASN A 45 19.86 8.01 17.76
CA ASN A 45 20.48 8.28 16.46
C ASN A 45 19.57 7.86 15.30
N ASP A 46 18.88 6.71 15.45
CA ASP A 46 17.91 6.26 14.46
C ASP A 46 16.71 7.23 14.37
N ALA A 47 16.26 7.75 15.52
CA ALA A 47 15.22 8.76 15.59
C ALA A 47 15.63 10.07 14.88
N GLU A 48 16.88 10.48 15.02
CA GLU A 48 17.41 11.67 14.36
C GLU A 48 17.43 11.52 12.83
N ILE A 49 17.82 10.34 12.33
CA ILE A 49 17.80 10.05 10.90
C ILE A 49 16.37 10.14 10.35
N TYR A 50 15.43 9.50 11.03
CA TYR A 50 14.01 9.55 10.63
C TYR A 50 13.49 10.99 10.58
N TRP A 51 13.76 11.76 11.63
CA TRP A 51 13.32 13.15 11.71
C TRP A 51 13.91 14.00 10.59
N LYS A 52 15.22 13.87 10.30
CA LYS A 52 15.87 14.58 9.20
C LYS A 52 15.21 14.30 7.86
N VAL A 53 14.85 13.05 7.58
CA VAL A 53 14.14 12.69 6.36
C VAL A 53 12.74 13.31 6.33
N MET A 54 12.00 13.25 7.43
CA MET A 54 10.67 13.84 7.52
C MET A 54 10.72 15.38 7.37
N TYR A 55 11.72 16.03 7.94
CA TYR A 55 11.92 17.48 7.82
C TYR A 55 12.27 17.92 6.39
N SER A 56 12.95 17.07 5.63
CA SER A 56 13.34 17.37 4.24
C SER A 56 12.16 17.32 3.24
N LEU A 57 10.98 16.84 3.66
CA LEU A 57 9.83 16.74 2.78
C LEU A 57 9.20 18.13 2.52
N PRO A 58 8.89 18.49 1.24
CA PRO A 58 8.56 19.86 0.86
C PRO A 58 7.33 20.46 1.55
N GLU A 59 6.35 19.63 1.89
CA GLU A 59 5.04 20.09 2.41
C GLU A 59 4.88 19.92 3.92
N LYS A 60 5.82 19.29 4.59
CA LYS A 60 5.74 19.06 6.03
C LYS A 60 6.77 19.91 6.76
N LYS A 61 6.36 21.11 7.13
CA LYS A 61 7.07 21.91 8.11
C LYS A 61 6.82 21.31 9.50
N TYR A 62 7.66 20.38 9.90
CA TYR A 62 7.69 19.95 11.28
C TYR A 62 8.62 20.89 12.05
N ASP A 63 8.13 21.38 13.17
CA ASP A 63 8.96 22.05 14.15
C ASP A 63 9.91 21.02 14.80
N THR A 64 10.76 21.51 15.69
CA THR A 64 11.73 20.68 16.40
C THR A 64 11.04 19.47 17.04
N PRO A 65 11.53 18.23 16.83
CA PRO A 65 10.93 17.07 17.43
C PRO A 65 10.97 17.17 18.95
N ILE A 66 9.87 16.81 19.59
CA ILE A 66 9.76 16.81 21.03
C ILE A 66 10.05 15.41 21.53
N LEU A 67 11.10 15.27 22.32
CA LEU A 67 11.43 14.03 23.02
C LEU A 67 10.75 14.03 24.39
N LEU A 68 9.73 13.22 24.51
CA LEU A 68 9.04 12.99 25.76
C LEU A 68 9.68 11.80 26.47
N LYS A 69 10.17 12.01 27.67
CA LYS A 69 10.46 10.90 28.59
C LYS A 69 9.20 10.68 29.41
N PRO A 70 8.55 9.51 29.32
CA PRO A 70 7.45 9.18 30.22
C PRO A 70 8.01 9.31 31.65
N LYS A 71 7.53 10.30 32.36
CA LYS A 71 7.78 10.39 33.79
C LYS A 71 6.84 9.35 34.37
N ASN A 72 7.33 8.24 34.93
CA ASN A 72 6.55 7.19 35.62
C ASN A 72 5.36 7.75 36.40
N LYS A 73 4.43 8.37 35.70
CA LYS A 73 3.19 8.85 36.26
C LYS A 73 2.24 7.65 36.22
N GLU A 74 1.62 7.35 37.32
CA GLU A 74 0.61 6.29 37.45
C GLU A 74 -0.49 6.35 36.39
N ASN A 75 -0.58 7.45 35.63
CA ASN A 75 -1.61 7.77 34.67
C ASN A 75 -1.12 7.84 33.20
N ASP A 76 0.09 7.38 32.91
CA ASP A 76 0.62 7.33 31.53
C ASP A 76 0.56 5.91 30.98
N TYR A 77 -0.20 5.70 29.92
CA TYR A 77 -0.40 4.39 29.28
C TYR A 77 0.18 4.39 27.88
N LEU A 78 0.98 3.37 27.53
CA LEU A 78 1.52 3.15 26.19
C LEU A 78 0.93 1.90 25.57
N PHE A 79 0.27 2.06 24.44
CA PHE A 79 -0.25 0.97 23.64
C PHE A 79 0.59 0.80 22.37
N ILE A 80 1.23 -0.36 22.23
CA ILE A 80 1.96 -0.75 21.03
C ILE A 80 1.04 -1.66 20.20
N LEU A 81 0.64 -1.19 19.02
CA LEU A 81 -0.28 -1.89 18.15
C LEU A 81 0.48 -2.85 17.22
N ASP A 82 0.20 -4.13 17.32
CA ASP A 82 0.64 -5.11 16.32
C ASP A 82 -0.24 -5.07 15.06
N ASN A 83 -1.50 -5.35 15.19
CA ASN A 83 -2.50 -5.32 14.12
C ASN A 83 -1.97 -5.86 12.77
N GLY A 84 -1.41 -7.08 12.79
CA GLY A 84 -0.86 -7.75 11.61
C GLY A 84 0.58 -7.38 11.21
N ARG A 85 1.24 -6.45 11.91
CA ARG A 85 2.63 -6.02 11.63
C ARG A 85 3.63 -7.14 11.82
N THR A 86 3.51 -7.93 12.86
CA THR A 86 4.35 -9.12 13.10
C THR A 86 4.21 -10.13 11.96
N ASN A 87 3.00 -10.36 11.48
CA ASN A 87 2.75 -11.22 10.33
C ASN A 87 3.47 -10.68 9.08
N MET A 88 3.30 -9.40 8.77
CA MET A 88 3.97 -8.76 7.64
C MET A 88 5.50 -8.77 7.79
N PHE A 89 6.03 -8.61 8.99
CA PHE A 89 7.46 -8.66 9.28
C PHE A 89 8.06 -10.03 8.94
N SER A 90 7.31 -11.11 9.14
CA SER A 90 7.74 -12.49 8.80
C SER A 90 7.86 -12.71 7.28
N MET A 91 7.22 -11.88 6.46
CA MET A 91 7.19 -12.00 5.01
C MET A 91 8.41 -11.35 4.37
N LYS A 92 9.31 -12.15 3.76
CA LYS A 92 10.62 -11.71 3.25
C LYS A 92 10.57 -10.47 2.35
N LYS A 93 9.57 -10.35 1.48
CA LYS A 93 9.47 -9.24 0.51
C LYS A 93 8.66 -8.09 1.08
N GLN A 94 7.51 -8.38 1.66
CA GLN A 94 6.56 -7.38 2.13
C GLN A 94 7.05 -6.60 3.36
N ARG A 95 7.85 -7.22 4.22
CA ARG A 95 8.34 -6.58 5.47
C ARG A 95 9.00 -5.22 5.27
N ILE A 96 9.61 -4.97 4.10
CA ILE A 96 10.25 -3.68 3.83
C ILE A 96 9.24 -2.52 3.85
N VAL A 97 7.95 -2.78 3.61
CA VAL A 97 6.93 -1.73 3.65
C VAL A 97 6.74 -1.13 5.05
N LEU A 98 7.11 -1.86 6.10
CA LEU A 98 7.06 -1.38 7.49
C LEU A 98 8.03 -0.20 7.74
N THR A 99 8.99 0.04 6.84
CA THR A 99 9.85 1.24 6.87
C THR A 99 9.17 2.47 6.27
N CYS A 100 7.90 2.38 5.87
CA CYS A 100 7.15 3.51 5.31
C CYS A 100 7.03 4.65 6.32
N LEU A 101 7.36 5.86 5.89
CA LEU A 101 7.27 7.08 6.72
C LEU A 101 5.84 7.61 6.86
N HIS A 102 4.87 7.03 6.16
CA HIS A 102 3.49 7.52 6.05
C HIS A 102 3.39 8.99 5.58
N CYS A 103 4.36 9.47 4.81
CA CYS A 103 4.43 10.84 4.32
C CYS A 103 3.32 11.23 3.34
N GLY A 104 2.71 10.26 2.67
CA GLY A 104 1.61 10.51 1.72
C GLY A 104 2.04 10.90 0.30
N GLU A 105 3.33 11.08 0.00
CA GLU A 105 3.80 11.51 -1.32
C GLU A 105 3.34 10.57 -2.45
N CYS A 106 3.33 9.27 -2.18
CA CYS A 106 2.87 8.27 -3.15
C CYS A 106 1.38 8.42 -3.54
N LYS A 107 0.54 8.98 -2.67
CA LYS A 107 -0.87 9.23 -2.95
C LYS A 107 -1.04 10.35 -3.97
N LYS A 108 -0.28 11.44 -3.84
CA LYS A 108 -0.39 12.64 -4.69
C LYS A 108 -0.19 12.33 -6.17
N VAL A 109 0.70 11.39 -6.47
CA VAL A 109 1.03 11.01 -7.86
C VAL A 109 0.28 9.77 -8.37
N CYS A 110 -0.57 9.18 -7.54
CA CYS A 110 -1.29 7.96 -7.91
C CYS A 110 -2.56 8.29 -8.73
N PRO A 111 -2.64 7.89 -10.01
CA PRO A 111 -3.82 8.20 -10.83
C PRO A 111 -5.09 7.51 -10.32
N VAL A 112 -4.96 6.32 -9.73
CA VAL A 112 -6.11 5.61 -9.16
C VAL A 112 -6.60 6.33 -7.91
N TYR A 113 -5.71 6.63 -6.97
CA TYR A 113 -6.07 7.34 -5.74
C TYR A 113 -6.71 8.71 -6.04
N ASN A 114 -6.16 9.46 -6.98
CA ASN A 114 -6.71 10.76 -7.38
C ASN A 114 -8.12 10.66 -8.01
N THR A 115 -8.51 9.45 -8.47
CA THR A 115 -9.83 9.22 -9.04
C THR A 115 -10.84 8.74 -7.98
N VAL A 116 -10.42 7.88 -7.06
CA VAL A 116 -11.35 7.21 -6.12
C VAL A 116 -11.37 7.85 -4.73
N GLY A 117 -10.30 8.55 -4.34
CA GLY A 117 -10.16 9.22 -3.04
C GLY A 117 -10.02 8.27 -1.84
N ASP A 118 -9.87 8.84 -0.65
CA ASP A 118 -9.70 8.10 0.62
C ASP A 118 -10.92 7.27 0.99
N VAL A 119 -12.13 7.78 0.73
CA VAL A 119 -13.40 7.14 1.10
C VAL A 119 -13.53 5.73 0.54
N SER A 120 -13.00 5.51 -0.68
CA SER A 120 -13.06 4.20 -1.34
C SER A 120 -12.24 3.11 -0.66
N TYR A 121 -11.29 3.48 0.19
CA TYR A 121 -10.47 2.52 0.95
C TYR A 121 -11.12 2.14 2.28
N ASN A 122 -12.02 2.95 2.81
CA ASN A 122 -12.66 2.77 4.12
C ASN A 122 -11.66 2.41 5.24
N ASN A 123 -10.47 3.00 5.20
CA ASN A 123 -9.38 2.72 6.14
C ASN A 123 -8.42 3.93 6.21
N VAL A 124 -7.58 3.95 7.24
CA VAL A 124 -6.53 4.96 7.41
C VAL A 124 -5.37 4.79 6.42
N PHE A 125 -5.14 3.55 6.00
CA PHE A 125 -4.15 3.24 4.97
C PHE A 125 -4.79 3.32 3.59
N THR A 126 -4.42 4.32 2.82
CA THR A 126 -5.02 4.59 1.51
C THR A 126 -3.96 4.74 0.42
N GLY A 127 -4.36 4.66 -0.84
CA GLY A 127 -3.47 4.80 -1.99
C GLY A 127 -2.48 3.62 -2.15
N PRO A 128 -1.31 3.84 -2.77
CA PRO A 128 -0.36 2.76 -3.05
C PRO A 128 0.08 1.97 -1.83
N ILE A 129 0.31 2.65 -0.70
CA ILE A 129 0.71 1.98 0.55
C ILE A 129 -0.46 1.15 1.13
N GLY A 130 -1.69 1.65 1.05
CA GLY A 130 -2.88 0.91 1.45
C GLY A 130 -3.06 -0.37 0.63
N ASN A 131 -2.81 -0.33 -0.67
CA ASN A 131 -2.87 -1.51 -1.53
C ASN A 131 -1.88 -2.62 -1.12
N ILE A 132 -0.81 -2.26 -0.40
CA ILE A 132 0.16 -3.24 0.10
C ILE A 132 -0.19 -3.72 1.50
N MET A 133 -0.54 -2.80 2.41
CA MET A 133 -0.67 -3.10 3.84
C MET A 133 -2.02 -3.72 4.20
N LEU A 134 -3.13 -3.22 3.63
CA LEU A 134 -4.48 -3.61 4.03
C LEU A 134 -4.76 -5.12 3.98
N PRO A 135 -4.31 -5.90 2.97
CA PRO A 135 -4.52 -7.33 2.94
C PRO A 135 -3.90 -8.10 4.11
N PHE A 136 -2.97 -7.49 4.83
CA PHE A 136 -2.23 -8.12 5.94
C PHE A 136 -2.56 -7.54 7.31
N PHE A 137 -2.96 -6.27 7.36
CA PHE A 137 -3.30 -5.57 8.60
C PHE A 137 -4.76 -5.79 9.00
N GLU A 138 -5.58 -6.02 8.00
CA GLU A 138 -7.00 -6.30 8.16
C GLU A 138 -7.31 -7.73 7.71
N ASP A 139 -8.58 -8.03 7.50
CA ASP A 139 -8.96 -9.30 6.91
C ASP A 139 -8.66 -9.35 5.42
N ILE A 140 -7.88 -10.35 5.02
CA ILE A 140 -7.48 -10.56 3.63
C ILE A 140 -8.67 -10.73 2.68
N SER A 141 -9.79 -11.29 3.18
CA SER A 141 -11.00 -11.47 2.37
C SER A 141 -11.67 -10.14 2.02
N SER A 142 -11.65 -9.18 2.96
CA SER A 142 -12.21 -7.84 2.79
C SER A 142 -11.38 -6.97 1.84
N TYR A 143 -10.06 -7.10 1.89
CA TYR A 143 -9.14 -6.26 1.14
C TYR A 143 -8.40 -6.96 -0.02
N LYS A 144 -8.82 -8.17 -0.40
CA LYS A 144 -8.21 -8.93 -1.51
C LYS A 144 -8.17 -8.19 -2.84
N PHE A 145 -9.05 -7.21 -3.04
CA PHE A 145 -9.09 -6.41 -4.28
C PHE A 145 -8.16 -5.20 -4.26
N ALA A 146 -7.67 -4.77 -3.10
CA ALA A 146 -6.83 -3.58 -2.97
C ALA A 146 -5.59 -3.61 -3.87
N PRO A 147 -4.78 -4.70 -3.94
CA PRO A 147 -3.65 -4.75 -4.85
C PRO A 147 -4.03 -4.68 -6.33
N TYR A 148 -5.26 -5.10 -6.69
CA TYR A 148 -5.74 -5.03 -8.08
C TYR A 148 -6.22 -3.64 -8.49
N ALA A 149 -6.49 -2.75 -7.54
CA ALA A 149 -6.81 -1.35 -7.80
C ALA A 149 -5.60 -0.51 -8.23
N CYS A 150 -4.51 -1.13 -8.69
CA CYS A 150 -3.28 -0.47 -9.10
C CYS A 150 -3.01 -0.68 -10.59
N LEU A 151 -2.59 0.38 -11.30
CA LEU A 151 -2.19 0.32 -12.72
C LEU A 151 -0.76 -0.16 -12.94
N LEU A 152 0.02 -0.36 -11.89
CA LEU A 152 1.45 -0.71 -11.92
C LEU A 152 2.32 0.31 -12.70
N CYS A 153 1.93 1.57 -12.71
CA CYS A 153 2.63 2.63 -13.46
C CYS A 153 3.98 3.05 -12.85
N GLY A 154 4.25 2.73 -11.59
CA GLY A 154 5.51 3.01 -10.90
C GLY A 154 5.70 4.46 -10.43
N ASN A 155 4.76 5.37 -10.63
CA ASN A 155 4.92 6.78 -10.23
C ASN A 155 5.14 6.94 -8.72
N CYS A 156 4.51 6.09 -7.90
CA CYS A 156 4.66 6.11 -6.45
C CYS A 156 6.08 5.78 -5.97
N GLU A 157 6.84 4.96 -6.71
CA GLU A 157 8.23 4.63 -6.37
C GLU A 157 9.16 5.81 -6.59
N LYS A 158 8.93 6.59 -7.67
CA LYS A 158 9.76 7.73 -8.05
C LYS A 158 9.77 8.85 -7.01
N VAL A 159 8.69 8.97 -6.25
CA VAL A 159 8.51 10.01 -5.22
C VAL A 159 8.71 9.51 -3.80
N CYS A 160 9.00 8.22 -3.63
CA CYS A 160 9.16 7.64 -2.30
C CYS A 160 10.51 8.07 -1.69
N PRO A 161 10.53 8.82 -0.57
CA PRO A 161 11.77 9.31 0.02
C PRO A 161 12.66 8.20 0.59
N VAL A 162 12.06 7.05 0.90
CA VAL A 162 12.78 5.84 1.39
C VAL A 162 12.90 4.76 0.32
N LEU A 163 12.65 5.11 -0.93
CA LEU A 163 12.86 4.26 -2.12
C LEU A 163 12.17 2.88 -2.04
N LEU A 164 10.97 2.83 -1.45
CA LEU A 164 10.20 1.59 -1.40
C LEU A 164 9.80 1.12 -2.81
N PRO A 165 10.02 -0.15 -3.16
CA PRO A 165 9.62 -0.73 -4.45
C PRO A 165 8.11 -1.03 -4.47
N LEU A 166 7.28 0.02 -4.36
CA LEU A 166 5.84 -0.09 -4.13
C LEU A 166 5.11 -0.85 -5.23
N LYS A 167 5.51 -0.65 -6.49
CA LYS A 167 4.93 -1.35 -7.65
C LYS A 167 5.19 -2.86 -7.55
N ASP A 168 6.42 -3.23 -7.23
CA ASP A 168 6.82 -4.63 -7.14
C ASP A 168 6.16 -5.30 -5.93
N LEU A 169 6.05 -4.61 -4.80
CA LEU A 169 5.32 -5.11 -3.63
C LEU A 169 3.83 -5.33 -3.90
N ILE A 170 3.20 -4.45 -4.66
CA ILE A 170 1.80 -4.64 -5.08
C ILE A 170 1.67 -5.87 -6.00
N LEU A 171 2.63 -6.07 -6.90
CA LEU A 171 2.65 -7.24 -7.78
C LEU A 171 2.84 -8.54 -6.97
N GLU A 172 3.76 -8.54 -6.02
CA GLU A 172 3.97 -9.67 -5.10
C GLU A 172 2.70 -9.99 -4.27
N ASN A 173 1.98 -8.97 -3.83
CA ASN A 173 0.70 -9.18 -3.16
C ASN A 173 -0.33 -9.87 -4.07
N ARG A 174 -0.38 -9.49 -5.36
CA ARG A 174 -1.25 -10.18 -6.33
C ARG A 174 -0.87 -11.66 -6.50
N ILE A 175 0.44 -11.95 -6.55
CA ILE A 175 0.96 -13.32 -6.63
C ILE A 175 0.57 -14.10 -5.37
N TYR A 176 0.84 -13.53 -4.20
CA TYR A 176 0.50 -14.13 -2.91
C TYR A 176 -1.01 -14.45 -2.79
N LEU A 177 -1.87 -13.50 -3.13
CA LEU A 177 -3.32 -13.69 -3.12
C LEU A 177 -3.77 -14.81 -4.08
N PHE A 178 -3.14 -14.88 -5.25
CA PHE A 178 -3.43 -15.92 -6.22
C PHE A 178 -3.01 -17.31 -5.73
N GLU A 179 -1.83 -17.42 -5.12
CA GLU A 179 -1.27 -18.68 -4.60
C GLU A 179 -2.01 -19.16 -3.35
N SER A 180 -2.38 -18.25 -2.45
CA SER A 180 -3.07 -18.54 -1.19
C SER A 180 -4.55 -18.93 -1.35
N LYS A 181 -5.01 -19.14 -2.59
CA LYS A 181 -6.40 -19.50 -2.92
C LYS A 181 -7.48 -18.47 -2.52
N ASN A 182 -7.08 -17.26 -2.15
CA ASN A 182 -7.99 -16.15 -1.86
C ASN A 182 -8.56 -15.48 -3.12
N VAL A 183 -8.39 -16.10 -4.28
CA VAL A 183 -8.96 -15.68 -5.57
C VAL A 183 -10.13 -16.59 -5.92
N ASP A 184 -11.20 -16.00 -6.42
CA ASP A 184 -12.37 -16.74 -6.85
C ASP A 184 -12.01 -17.82 -7.89
N SER A 185 -12.61 -19.00 -7.76
CA SER A 185 -12.35 -20.14 -8.67
C SER A 185 -12.59 -19.80 -10.14
N SER A 186 -13.54 -18.90 -10.41
CA SER A 186 -13.81 -18.37 -11.75
C SER A 186 -12.64 -17.57 -12.32
N ASP A 187 -11.99 -16.74 -11.51
CA ASP A 187 -10.84 -15.93 -11.91
C ASP A 187 -9.59 -16.80 -12.08
N LYS A 188 -9.38 -17.76 -11.19
CA LYS A 188 -8.29 -18.74 -11.34
C LYS A 188 -8.39 -19.49 -12.67
N LYS A 189 -9.59 -19.90 -13.06
CA LYS A 189 -9.86 -20.56 -14.35
C LYS A 189 -9.60 -19.62 -15.53
N ARG A 190 -10.01 -18.35 -15.43
CA ARG A 190 -9.78 -17.33 -16.48
C ARG A 190 -8.29 -17.07 -16.67
N TYR A 191 -7.54 -16.83 -15.59
CA TYR A 191 -6.09 -16.61 -15.64
C TYR A 191 -5.34 -17.84 -16.16
N GLY A 192 -5.73 -19.05 -15.76
CA GLY A 192 -5.19 -20.30 -16.29
C GLY A 192 -5.38 -20.43 -17.81
N THR A 193 -6.58 -20.13 -18.30
CA THR A 193 -6.89 -20.13 -19.73
C THR A 193 -6.09 -19.06 -20.48
N TYR A 194 -5.98 -17.85 -19.92
CA TYR A 194 -5.16 -16.78 -20.48
C TYR A 194 -3.70 -17.18 -20.57
N LYS A 195 -3.12 -17.70 -19.47
CA LYS A 195 -1.73 -18.17 -19.42
C LYS A 195 -1.44 -19.21 -20.50
N THR A 196 -2.26 -20.25 -20.60
CA THR A 196 -2.07 -21.31 -21.60
C THR A 196 -2.21 -20.82 -23.03
N THR A 197 -2.99 -19.78 -23.25
CA THR A 197 -3.15 -19.15 -24.56
C THR A 197 -1.97 -18.24 -24.89
N ALA A 198 -1.53 -17.41 -23.93
CA ALA A 198 -0.46 -16.44 -24.12
C ALA A 198 0.92 -17.09 -24.34
N ILE A 199 1.18 -18.25 -23.76
CA ILE A 199 2.45 -19.00 -23.91
C ILE A 199 2.59 -19.60 -25.31
N SER A 200 1.49 -19.84 -26.02
CA SER A 200 1.51 -20.51 -27.32
C SER A 200 1.17 -19.56 -28.47
N ARG A 201 2.16 -19.24 -29.30
CA ARG A 201 2.01 -18.41 -30.51
C ARG A 201 0.88 -18.93 -31.42
N LYS A 202 0.82 -20.26 -31.61
CA LYS A 202 -0.22 -20.92 -32.42
C LYS A 202 -1.61 -20.69 -31.85
N LYS A 203 -1.77 -20.72 -30.51
CA LYS A 203 -3.03 -20.43 -29.83
C LYS A 203 -3.38 -18.94 -29.89
N MET A 204 -2.41 -18.05 -29.79
CA MET A 204 -2.62 -16.60 -29.92
C MET A 204 -3.07 -16.19 -31.32
N ASN A 205 -2.60 -16.87 -32.37
CA ASN A 205 -2.98 -16.61 -33.75
C ASN A 205 -4.25 -17.31 -34.20
N ARG A 206 -4.92 -18.04 -33.32
CA ARG A 206 -6.18 -18.74 -33.63
C ARG A 206 -7.26 -17.77 -34.11
N SER A 207 -8.12 -18.24 -35.02
CA SER A 207 -9.02 -17.42 -35.83
C SER A 207 -9.76 -16.29 -35.11
N LYS A 208 -9.96 -15.16 -35.82
CA LYS A 208 -10.69 -13.96 -35.39
C LYS A 208 -12.07 -14.24 -34.77
N PHE A 209 -12.76 -15.26 -35.25
CA PHE A 209 -14.09 -15.64 -34.81
C PHE A 209 -14.09 -16.02 -33.33
N PHE A 210 -13.19 -16.90 -32.91
CA PHE A 210 -13.06 -17.28 -31.48
C PHE A 210 -12.61 -16.14 -30.58
N ARG A 211 -11.74 -15.24 -31.07
CA ARG A 211 -11.33 -14.04 -30.31
C ARG A 211 -12.48 -13.06 -30.16
N LYS A 212 -13.27 -12.82 -31.20
CA LYS A 212 -14.45 -11.94 -31.17
C LYS A 212 -15.52 -12.49 -30.22
N LEU A 213 -15.73 -13.80 -30.22
CA LEU A 213 -16.65 -14.48 -29.31
C LEU A 213 -16.16 -14.40 -27.85
N ALA A 214 -14.86 -14.61 -27.61
CA ALA A 214 -14.27 -14.49 -26.28
C ALA A 214 -14.34 -13.05 -25.76
N LEU A 215 -13.96 -12.06 -26.56
CA LEU A 215 -14.10 -10.64 -26.22
C LEU A 215 -15.55 -10.27 -25.92
N LYS A 216 -16.51 -10.70 -26.75
CA LYS A 216 -17.92 -10.48 -26.51
C LYS A 216 -18.39 -11.10 -25.19
N ARG A 217 -17.94 -12.31 -24.85
CA ARG A 217 -18.32 -13.01 -23.62
C ARG A 217 -17.65 -12.42 -22.35
N PHE A 218 -16.41 -11.93 -22.44
CA PHE A 218 -15.66 -11.44 -21.30
C PHE A 218 -15.83 -9.93 -21.05
N LEU A 219 -16.03 -9.13 -22.09
CA LEU A 219 -16.06 -7.66 -21.97
C LEU A 219 -17.48 -7.06 -21.97
N THR A 220 -18.51 -7.81 -22.44
CA THR A 220 -19.88 -7.25 -22.48
C THR A 220 -20.49 -7.03 -21.10
N LYS A 221 -20.13 -7.82 -20.09
CA LYS A 221 -20.61 -7.61 -18.71
C LYS A 221 -19.97 -6.40 -18.00
N PRO A 222 -18.63 -6.19 -18.06
CA PRO A 222 -17.99 -5.02 -17.46
C PRO A 222 -18.13 -3.74 -18.30
N LEU A 223 -18.25 -3.85 -19.62
CA LEU A 223 -18.53 -2.71 -20.48
C LEU A 223 -20.04 -2.47 -20.50
N ARG A 224 -20.51 -1.54 -19.67
CA ARG A 224 -21.94 -1.12 -19.66
C ARG A 224 -22.46 -0.88 -21.08
N LYS A 225 -23.77 -1.03 -21.31
CA LYS A 225 -24.47 -1.01 -22.61
C LYS A 225 -24.03 0.10 -23.59
N ASN A 226 -23.41 1.17 -23.14
CA ASN A 226 -23.04 2.35 -23.94
C ASN A 226 -21.60 2.36 -24.45
N ARG A 227 -20.79 1.31 -24.23
CA ARG A 227 -19.41 1.24 -24.75
C ARG A 227 -19.31 0.22 -25.88
N LYS A 228 -18.83 0.68 -27.03
CA LYS A 228 -18.55 -0.20 -28.17
C LYS A 228 -17.32 -1.08 -27.86
N LEU A 229 -17.39 -2.34 -28.24
CA LEU A 229 -16.22 -3.21 -28.21
C LEU A 229 -15.17 -2.69 -29.19
N PRO A 230 -13.88 -2.77 -28.82
CA PRO A 230 -12.81 -2.40 -29.74
C PRO A 230 -12.85 -3.29 -30.99
N GLU A 231 -12.63 -2.69 -32.13
CA GLU A 231 -12.51 -3.45 -33.40
C GLU A 231 -11.21 -4.24 -33.40
N LEU A 232 -11.31 -5.52 -33.72
CA LEU A 232 -10.11 -6.34 -33.87
C LEU A 232 -9.44 -6.05 -35.20
N SER A 233 -8.14 -5.75 -35.18
CA SER A 233 -7.33 -5.60 -36.36
C SER A 233 -7.50 -6.76 -37.34
N LYS A 234 -7.44 -6.49 -38.63
CA LYS A 234 -7.51 -7.51 -39.69
C LYS A 234 -6.31 -8.45 -39.69
N THR A 235 -5.17 -7.95 -39.28
CA THR A 235 -3.90 -8.66 -39.16
C THR A 235 -3.43 -8.70 -37.72
N THR A 236 -2.67 -9.72 -37.35
CA THR A 236 -2.04 -9.76 -36.02
C THR A 236 -0.79 -8.88 -36.03
N PHE A 237 -0.37 -8.41 -34.84
CA PHE A 237 0.87 -7.63 -34.68
C PHE A 237 2.05 -8.26 -35.43
N ASN A 238 2.22 -9.57 -35.34
CA ASN A 238 3.30 -10.29 -36.05
C ASN A 238 3.19 -10.32 -37.56
N GLN A 239 1.98 -10.26 -38.09
CA GLN A 239 1.79 -10.21 -39.55
C GLN A 239 2.10 -8.81 -40.12
N HIS A 240 2.20 -7.80 -39.25
CA HIS A 240 2.58 -6.45 -39.60
C HIS A 240 4.09 -6.21 -39.52
N TYR A 241 4.82 -6.96 -38.67
CA TYR A 241 6.20 -6.68 -38.30
C TYR A 241 7.18 -7.83 -38.59
N ILE A 242 6.73 -8.88 -39.28
CA ILE A 242 7.55 -9.94 -39.88
C ILE A 242 7.28 -10.00 -41.37
#